data_6c2fcbdab7472eea44159282c86145fb
#
_entry.id   6c2fcbdab7472eea44159282c86145fb
#
_cell.length_a   1.000
_cell.length_b   1.000
_cell.length_c   1.000
_cell.angle_alpha   90.00
_cell.angle_beta   90.00
_cell.angle_gamma   90.00
#
_symmetry.space_group_name_H-M   'P 1'
#
loop_
_entity.id
_entity.type
_entity.pdbx_description
1 polymer ?
#
loop_
_entity_poly.entity_id
_entity_poly.type
_entity_poly.pdbx_seq_one_letter_code
_entity_poly.pdbx_strand_id
1 'polypeptide(L)'
;MLTLVGEDRPGIVAKVTDALCKAGCSLGEASMIRLGGNFTIMMMVSGGACPRDLEGVLAPVAAELELQVHLDSVEGGLHRHLTPNVQVRVVGADRAGIVAQVTGALAAAGFNILELESDVAGDPERPVYIMNIQGYSDATIEALEQAVADLGADGIAVDVAPVETLIG
;
A
#
# COMPACT_ATOMS: atom_id res chain seq x y z
N MET A 1 10.31 3.53 12.10
CA MET A 1 9.95 3.42 10.66
C MET A 1 10.21 4.76 10.00
N LEU A 2 10.86 4.76 8.84
CA LEU A 2 11.11 5.93 8.01
C LEU A 2 10.12 5.90 6.83
N THR A 3 9.43 7.01 6.57
CA THR A 3 8.61 7.23 5.39
C THR A 3 9.13 8.43 4.62
N LEU A 4 9.31 8.28 3.32
CA LEU A 4 9.74 9.34 2.41
C LEU A 4 8.71 9.50 1.31
N VAL A 5 8.39 10.75 0.98
CA VAL A 5 7.48 11.11 -0.11
C VAL A 5 8.09 12.24 -0.92
N GLY A 6 8.02 12.17 -2.24
CA GLY A 6 8.45 13.22 -3.14
C GLY A 6 8.19 12.91 -4.59
N GLU A 7 8.65 13.78 -5.49
CA GLU A 7 8.63 13.53 -6.94
C GLU A 7 9.55 12.36 -7.30
N ASP A 8 9.07 11.46 -8.16
CA ASP A 8 9.84 10.30 -8.59
C ASP A 8 11.02 10.69 -9.46
N ARG A 9 12.22 10.38 -8.98
CA ARG A 9 13.50 10.68 -9.66
C ARG A 9 14.48 9.51 -9.49
N PRO A 10 15.31 9.23 -10.49
CA PRO A 10 16.37 8.23 -10.36
C PRO A 10 17.34 8.54 -9.21
N GLY A 11 17.72 7.53 -8.45
CA GLY A 11 18.74 7.63 -7.42
C GLY A 11 18.26 8.00 -6.02
N ILE A 12 16.96 8.26 -5.80
CA ILE A 12 16.42 8.60 -4.47
C ILE A 12 16.78 7.50 -3.46
N VAL A 13 16.43 6.26 -3.75
CA VAL A 13 16.70 5.14 -2.84
C VAL A 13 18.19 5.02 -2.53
N ALA A 14 19.04 5.11 -3.56
CA ALA A 14 20.49 4.99 -3.39
C ALA A 14 21.07 6.06 -2.47
N LYS A 15 20.68 7.33 -2.65
CA LYS A 15 21.18 8.43 -1.82
C LYS A 15 20.69 8.35 -0.39
N VAL A 16 19.44 8.02 -0.19
CA VAL A 16 18.86 7.88 1.15
C VAL A 16 19.50 6.71 1.91
N THR A 17 19.61 5.55 1.26
CA THR A 17 20.21 4.37 1.90
C THR A 17 21.70 4.54 2.16
N ASP A 18 22.43 5.26 1.30
CA ASP A 18 23.84 5.62 1.51
C ASP A 18 24.01 6.53 2.75
N ALA A 19 23.14 7.54 2.90
CA ALA A 19 23.16 8.42 4.08
C ALA A 19 22.91 7.63 5.37
N LEU A 20 21.92 6.74 5.38
CA LEU A 20 21.61 5.89 6.52
C LEU A 20 22.76 4.90 6.83
N CYS A 21 23.36 4.31 5.81
CA CYS A 21 24.50 3.40 5.95
C CYS A 21 25.71 4.11 6.56
N LYS A 22 26.06 5.31 6.06
CA LYS A 22 27.13 6.13 6.61
C LYS A 22 26.89 6.55 8.06
N ALA A 23 25.64 6.68 8.46
CA ALA A 23 25.26 6.94 9.84
C ALA A 23 25.25 5.69 10.73
N GLY A 24 25.61 4.51 10.22
CA GLY A 24 25.65 3.26 10.97
C GLY A 24 24.31 2.59 11.19
N CYS A 25 23.30 2.94 10.39
CA CYS A 25 21.99 2.33 10.47
C CYS A 25 21.91 1.05 9.64
N SER A 26 21.14 0.09 10.13
CA SER A 26 20.75 -1.12 9.39
C SER A 26 19.35 -0.93 8.82
N LEU A 27 19.15 -1.40 7.60
CA LEU A 27 17.86 -1.36 6.92
C LEU A 27 17.19 -2.73 7.02
N GLY A 28 15.94 -2.74 7.42
CA GLY A 28 15.07 -3.91 7.43
C GLY A 28 14.14 -3.94 6.23
N GLU A 29 12.89 -4.31 6.47
CA GLU A 29 11.85 -4.34 5.44
C GLU A 29 11.63 -2.96 4.83
N ALA A 30 11.39 -2.94 3.52
CA ALA A 30 11.04 -1.73 2.80
C ALA A 30 9.96 -2.02 1.75
N SER A 31 9.05 -1.08 1.60
CA SER A 31 8.04 -1.08 0.55
C SER A 31 8.04 0.26 -0.17
N MET A 32 7.89 0.23 -1.49
CA MET A 32 7.94 1.41 -2.33
C MET A 32 6.75 1.42 -3.28
N ILE A 33 6.12 2.57 -3.42
CA ILE A 33 5.01 2.80 -4.35
C ILE A 33 5.32 4.02 -5.20
N ARG A 34 4.84 3.98 -6.47
CA ARG A 34 4.81 5.14 -7.37
C ARG A 34 3.37 5.41 -7.74
N LEU A 35 2.93 6.65 -7.54
CA LEU A 35 1.56 7.06 -7.83
C LEU A 35 1.54 8.51 -8.34
N GLY A 36 0.93 8.74 -9.50
CA GLY A 36 0.75 10.09 -10.06
C GLY A 36 2.05 10.89 -10.25
N GLY A 37 3.17 10.22 -10.60
CA GLY A 37 4.48 10.87 -10.72
C GLY A 37 5.20 11.10 -9.40
N ASN A 38 4.59 10.73 -8.28
CA ASN A 38 5.20 10.77 -6.96
C ASN A 38 5.74 9.39 -6.56
N PHE A 39 6.69 9.44 -5.66
CA PHE A 39 7.36 8.30 -5.05
C PHE A 39 7.07 8.31 -3.56
N THR A 40 6.80 7.15 -3.01
CA THR A 40 6.71 6.92 -1.57
C THR A 40 7.47 5.66 -1.22
N ILE A 41 8.31 5.72 -0.20
CA ILE A 41 8.94 4.53 0.39
C ILE A 41 8.76 4.55 1.90
N MET A 42 8.42 3.39 2.44
CA MET A 42 8.48 3.10 3.86
C MET A 42 9.57 2.07 4.10
N MET A 43 10.40 2.28 5.12
CA MET A 43 11.44 1.33 5.49
C MET A 43 11.67 1.26 6.99
N MET A 44 11.99 0.08 7.46
CA MET A 44 12.43 -0.13 8.83
C MET A 44 13.90 0.22 8.95
N VAL A 45 14.21 1.12 9.88
CA VAL A 45 15.58 1.54 10.16
C VAL A 45 15.90 1.22 11.62
N SER A 46 17.01 0.54 11.85
CA SER A 46 17.44 0.09 13.18
C SER A 46 18.96 0.07 13.30
N GLY A 47 19.44 -0.31 14.46
CA GLY A 47 20.87 -0.57 14.73
C GLY A 47 21.38 0.17 15.95
N GLY A 48 22.28 -0.46 16.69
CA GLY A 48 22.86 0.10 17.91
C GLY A 48 23.76 1.32 17.69
N ALA A 49 24.26 1.51 16.46
CA ALA A 49 25.05 2.67 16.05
C ALA A 49 24.19 3.73 15.32
N CYS A 50 22.91 3.43 15.06
CA CYS A 50 22.01 4.34 14.38
C CYS A 50 21.71 5.55 15.28
N PRO A 51 21.93 6.79 14.80
CA PRO A 51 21.66 8.00 15.60
C PRO A 51 20.19 8.10 15.98
N ARG A 52 19.95 8.72 17.15
CA ARG A 52 18.56 9.07 17.55
C ARG A 52 17.98 10.20 16.70
N ASP A 53 18.84 11.07 16.20
CA ASP A 53 18.49 12.17 15.30
C ASP A 53 18.63 11.75 13.83
N LEU A 54 17.72 10.91 13.37
CA LEU A 54 17.66 10.51 11.97
C LEU A 54 17.17 11.65 11.05
N GLU A 55 16.40 12.60 11.57
CA GLU A 55 15.99 13.77 10.81
C GLU A 55 17.20 14.59 10.40
N GLY A 56 18.13 14.85 11.35
CA GLY A 56 19.37 15.56 11.05
C GLY A 56 20.26 14.84 10.04
N VAL A 57 20.31 13.50 10.09
CA VAL A 57 21.06 12.68 9.12
C VAL A 57 20.46 12.80 7.72
N LEU A 58 19.13 12.80 7.61
CA LEU A 58 18.42 12.79 6.33
C LEU A 58 18.18 14.20 5.76
N ALA A 59 18.24 15.25 6.58
CA ALA A 59 17.94 16.61 6.16
C ALA A 59 18.71 17.08 4.90
N PRO A 60 20.02 16.82 4.75
CA PRO A 60 20.73 17.24 3.53
C PRO A 60 20.22 16.54 2.27
N VAL A 61 19.98 15.23 2.35
CA VAL A 61 19.47 14.43 1.22
C VAL A 61 18.02 14.78 0.91
N ALA A 62 17.22 14.99 1.95
CA ALA A 62 15.82 15.40 1.80
C ALA A 62 15.72 16.78 1.12
N ALA A 63 16.56 17.73 1.51
CA ALA A 63 16.59 19.05 0.88
C ALA A 63 17.08 18.99 -0.59
N GLU A 64 18.10 18.19 -0.89
CA GLU A 64 18.63 18.01 -2.25
C GLU A 64 17.58 17.39 -3.19
N LEU A 65 16.82 16.41 -2.69
CA LEU A 65 15.85 15.64 -3.48
C LEU A 65 14.42 16.13 -3.32
N GLU A 66 14.19 17.21 -2.56
CA GLU A 66 12.88 17.78 -2.25
C GLU A 66 11.91 16.74 -1.65
N LEU A 67 12.43 15.88 -0.75
CA LEU A 67 11.66 14.83 -0.10
C LEU A 67 11.06 15.31 1.21
N GLN A 68 9.85 14.89 1.47
CA GLN A 68 9.26 14.93 2.81
C GLN A 68 9.70 13.68 3.57
N VAL A 69 10.17 13.90 4.79
CA VAL A 69 10.65 12.84 5.69
C VAL A 69 9.70 12.75 6.87
N HIS A 70 9.26 11.53 7.18
CA HIS A 70 8.49 11.24 8.38
C HIS A 70 9.10 10.06 9.12
N LEU A 71 9.25 10.19 10.43
CA LEU A 71 9.86 9.21 11.31
C LEU A 71 8.90 8.81 12.42
N ASP A 72 8.57 7.52 12.48
CA ASP A 72 7.81 6.93 13.57
C ASP A 72 8.66 5.99 14.39
N SER A 73 8.56 6.10 15.71
CA SER A 73 9.08 5.06 16.59
C SER A 73 8.10 3.89 16.60
N VAL A 74 8.52 2.75 16.08
CA VAL A 74 7.73 1.51 16.08
C VAL A 74 8.43 0.46 16.94
N GLU A 75 7.68 -0.13 17.85
CA GLU A 75 8.13 -1.33 18.55
C GLU A 75 7.94 -2.52 17.60
N GLY A 76 9.04 -2.94 16.97
CA GLY A 76 9.02 -4.00 15.98
C GLY A 76 9.27 -5.38 16.58
N GLY A 77 8.32 -6.29 16.42
CA GLY A 77 8.59 -7.73 16.38
C GLY A 77 8.70 -8.18 14.92
N LEU A 78 9.23 -9.39 14.68
CA LEU A 78 9.15 -10.02 13.35
C LEU A 78 7.68 -10.04 12.91
N HIS A 79 7.35 -9.28 11.88
CA HIS A 79 6.03 -9.30 11.29
C HIS A 79 5.73 -10.70 10.74
N ARG A 80 4.64 -11.29 11.20
CA ARG A 80 4.02 -12.39 10.47
C ARG A 80 3.36 -11.76 9.25
N HIS A 81 4.00 -11.91 8.09
CA HIS A 81 3.35 -11.55 6.83
C HIS A 81 2.16 -12.47 6.63
N LEU A 82 0.96 -11.89 6.70
CA LEU A 82 -0.23 -12.59 6.24
C LEU A 82 -0.12 -12.70 4.72
N THR A 83 -0.18 -13.92 4.22
CA THR A 83 -0.26 -14.14 2.78
C THR A 83 -1.71 -13.94 2.35
N PRO A 84 -2.00 -13.13 1.33
CA PRO A 84 -3.36 -12.98 0.85
C PRO A 84 -3.90 -14.32 0.36
N ASN A 85 -5.13 -14.64 0.71
CA ASN A 85 -5.85 -15.83 0.27
C ASN A 85 -7.07 -15.51 -0.60
N VAL A 86 -7.47 -14.24 -0.63
CA VAL A 86 -8.63 -13.76 -1.41
C VAL A 86 -8.22 -12.53 -2.21
N GLN A 87 -8.67 -12.47 -3.46
CA GLN A 87 -8.62 -11.30 -4.33
C GLN A 87 -10.03 -10.80 -4.62
N VAL A 88 -10.18 -9.48 -4.64
CA VAL A 88 -11.45 -8.81 -4.97
C VAL A 88 -11.16 -7.81 -6.09
N ARG A 89 -11.90 -7.95 -7.19
CA ARG A 89 -11.85 -7.00 -8.30
C ARG A 89 -13.15 -6.22 -8.37
N VAL A 90 -13.02 -4.92 -8.45
CA VAL A 90 -14.16 -3.99 -8.51
C VAL A 90 -14.08 -3.21 -9.81
N VAL A 91 -15.20 -3.13 -10.52
CA VAL A 91 -15.34 -2.33 -11.74
C VAL A 91 -16.65 -1.57 -11.68
N GLY A 92 -16.64 -0.27 -11.90
CA GLY A 92 -17.85 0.53 -11.88
C GLY A 92 -17.62 1.93 -12.47
N ALA A 93 -18.69 2.70 -12.54
CA ALA A 93 -18.57 4.11 -12.88
C ALA A 93 -17.74 4.83 -11.80
N ASP A 94 -16.85 5.72 -12.22
CA ASP A 94 -16.08 6.52 -11.26
C ASP A 94 -17.02 7.47 -10.52
N ARG A 95 -17.20 7.22 -9.23
CA ARG A 95 -18.07 7.99 -8.34
C ARG A 95 -17.53 8.03 -6.92
N ALA A 96 -17.84 9.15 -6.25
CA ALA A 96 -17.48 9.30 -4.85
C ALA A 96 -18.09 8.16 -3.99
N GLY A 97 -17.29 7.59 -3.11
CA GLY A 97 -17.70 6.61 -2.12
C GLY A 97 -17.60 5.14 -2.53
N ILE A 98 -17.27 4.81 -3.79
CA ILE A 98 -17.11 3.41 -4.23
C ILE A 98 -16.12 2.62 -3.37
N VAL A 99 -14.97 3.23 -3.05
CA VAL A 99 -13.96 2.60 -2.19
C VAL A 99 -14.51 2.33 -0.80
N ALA A 100 -15.16 3.34 -0.19
CA ALA A 100 -15.69 3.22 1.17
C ALA A 100 -16.81 2.17 1.26
N GLN A 101 -17.69 2.08 0.25
CA GLN A 101 -18.76 1.09 0.22
C GLN A 101 -18.20 -0.33 0.12
N VAL A 102 -17.28 -0.57 -0.81
CA VAL A 102 -16.68 -1.90 -1.00
C VAL A 102 -15.86 -2.31 0.21
N THR A 103 -14.91 -1.47 0.64
CA THR A 103 -14.02 -1.81 1.75
C THR A 103 -14.79 -1.94 3.07
N GLY A 104 -15.83 -1.15 3.28
CA GLY A 104 -16.71 -1.25 4.45
C GLY A 104 -17.48 -2.56 4.49
N ALA A 105 -18.07 -3.00 3.36
CA ALA A 105 -18.76 -4.28 3.25
C ALA A 105 -17.81 -5.48 3.50
N LEU A 106 -16.63 -5.45 2.88
CA LEU A 106 -15.61 -6.49 3.07
C LEU A 106 -15.09 -6.54 4.52
N ALA A 107 -14.83 -5.39 5.13
CA ALA A 107 -14.39 -5.33 6.53
C ALA A 107 -15.44 -5.88 7.50
N ALA A 108 -16.73 -5.58 7.28
CA ALA A 108 -17.84 -6.14 8.07
C ALA A 108 -17.93 -7.67 7.95
N ALA A 109 -17.49 -8.23 6.82
CA ALA A 109 -17.41 -9.68 6.59
C ALA A 109 -16.09 -10.32 7.08
N GLY A 110 -15.24 -9.57 7.77
CA GLY A 110 -13.98 -10.08 8.33
C GLY A 110 -12.83 -10.18 7.33
N PHE A 111 -12.88 -9.42 6.23
CA PHE A 111 -11.80 -9.36 5.27
C PHE A 111 -10.76 -8.31 5.67
N ASN A 112 -9.51 -8.70 5.78
CA ASN A 112 -8.38 -7.83 6.06
C ASN A 112 -7.65 -7.48 4.76
N ILE A 113 -7.66 -6.21 4.38
CA ILE A 113 -6.98 -5.71 3.18
C ILE A 113 -5.47 -5.67 3.43
N LEU A 114 -4.70 -6.31 2.56
CA LEU A 114 -3.23 -6.32 2.59
C LEU A 114 -2.65 -5.46 1.46
N GLU A 115 -3.32 -5.39 0.32
CA GLU A 115 -2.95 -4.60 -0.84
C GLU A 115 -4.19 -4.05 -1.52
N LEU A 116 -4.14 -2.79 -1.94
CA LEU A 116 -5.20 -2.15 -2.71
C LEU A 116 -4.57 -1.27 -3.79
N GLU A 117 -4.91 -1.56 -5.03
CA GLU A 117 -4.54 -0.74 -6.17
C GLU A 117 -5.80 -0.30 -6.91
N SER A 118 -5.83 0.94 -7.36
CA SER A 118 -6.94 1.45 -8.15
C SER A 118 -6.48 2.31 -9.30
N ASP A 119 -7.25 2.30 -10.38
CA ASP A 119 -7.00 3.09 -11.56
C ASP A 119 -8.32 3.58 -12.15
N VAL A 120 -8.26 4.66 -12.92
CA VAL A 120 -9.38 5.19 -13.70
C VAL A 120 -9.04 5.04 -15.18
N ALA A 121 -9.79 4.20 -15.86
CA ALA A 121 -9.60 3.88 -17.27
C ALA A 121 -10.81 4.31 -18.10
N GLY A 122 -10.70 4.22 -19.43
CA GLY A 122 -11.79 4.48 -20.36
C GLY A 122 -11.79 5.89 -20.96
N ASP A 123 -12.93 6.28 -21.49
CA ASP A 123 -13.12 7.59 -22.11
C ASP A 123 -13.30 8.68 -21.03
N PRO A 124 -12.69 9.87 -21.17
CA PRO A 124 -12.89 10.98 -20.23
C PRO A 124 -14.37 11.35 -19.98
N GLU A 125 -15.25 11.09 -20.92
CA GLU A 125 -16.71 11.33 -20.76
C GLU A 125 -17.41 10.19 -20.00
N ARG A 126 -16.76 9.02 -19.90
CA ARG A 126 -17.30 7.82 -19.20
C ARG A 126 -16.15 7.07 -18.52
N PRO A 127 -15.57 7.67 -17.49
CA PRO A 127 -14.48 7.02 -16.77
C PRO A 127 -14.98 5.75 -16.07
N VAL A 128 -14.19 4.71 -16.13
CA VAL A 128 -14.41 3.44 -15.45
C VAL A 128 -13.39 3.33 -14.33
N TYR A 129 -13.86 3.20 -13.12
CA TYR A 129 -13.05 2.94 -11.96
C TYR A 129 -12.79 1.44 -11.84
N ILE A 130 -11.51 1.07 -11.70
CA ILE A 130 -11.07 -0.31 -11.51
C ILE A 130 -10.28 -0.35 -10.20
N MET A 131 -10.62 -1.28 -9.31
CA MET A 131 -9.89 -1.49 -8.07
C MET A 131 -9.61 -2.97 -7.89
N ASN A 132 -8.36 -3.30 -7.60
CA ASN A 132 -7.91 -4.64 -7.26
C ASN A 132 -7.48 -4.64 -5.78
N ILE A 133 -8.02 -5.57 -5.03
CA ILE A 133 -7.74 -5.73 -3.61
C ILE A 133 -7.25 -7.16 -3.39
N GLN A 134 -6.16 -7.31 -2.66
CA GLN A 134 -5.74 -8.59 -2.13
C GLN A 134 -5.77 -8.54 -0.61
N GLY A 135 -6.22 -9.60 0.01
CA GLY A 135 -6.35 -9.64 1.45
C GLY A 135 -6.48 -11.04 2.01
N TYR A 136 -6.65 -11.07 3.30
CA TYR A 136 -6.83 -12.31 4.06
C TYR A 136 -8.20 -12.33 4.74
N SER A 137 -8.87 -13.46 4.65
CA SER A 137 -10.11 -13.74 5.39
C SER A 137 -10.19 -15.21 5.76
N ASP A 138 -10.75 -15.48 6.95
CA ASP A 138 -11.16 -16.81 7.36
C ASP A 138 -12.61 -17.14 6.90
N ALA A 139 -13.32 -16.15 6.35
CA ALA A 139 -14.64 -16.35 5.77
C ALA A 139 -14.56 -17.09 4.43
N THR A 140 -15.63 -17.75 4.05
CA THR A 140 -15.72 -18.40 2.73
C THR A 140 -15.89 -17.37 1.62
N ILE A 141 -15.55 -17.72 0.38
CA ILE A 141 -15.72 -16.86 -0.79
C ILE A 141 -17.19 -16.45 -0.93
N GLU A 142 -18.12 -17.38 -0.75
CA GLU A 142 -19.57 -17.15 -0.86
C GLU A 142 -20.06 -16.13 0.19
N ALA A 143 -19.48 -16.15 1.39
CA ALA A 143 -19.84 -15.17 2.42
C ALA A 143 -19.35 -13.76 2.07
N LEU A 144 -18.16 -13.65 1.47
CA LEU A 144 -17.62 -12.37 0.98
C LEU A 144 -18.40 -11.85 -0.24
N GLU A 145 -18.76 -12.75 -1.19
CA GLU A 145 -19.63 -12.41 -2.34
C GLU A 145 -20.97 -11.87 -1.86
N GLN A 146 -21.58 -12.51 -0.86
CA GLN A 146 -22.85 -12.08 -0.31
C GLN A 146 -22.75 -10.72 0.39
N ALA A 147 -21.63 -10.43 1.06
CA ALA A 147 -21.41 -9.14 1.71
C ALA A 147 -21.36 -7.96 0.73
N VAL A 148 -20.93 -8.21 -0.51
CA VAL A 148 -20.81 -7.18 -1.56
C VAL A 148 -21.94 -7.24 -2.60
N ALA A 149 -22.87 -8.18 -2.50
CA ALA A 149 -23.93 -8.42 -3.49
C ALA A 149 -24.83 -7.20 -3.73
N ASP A 150 -25.15 -6.46 -2.67
CA ASP A 150 -26.01 -5.28 -2.76
C ASP A 150 -25.38 -4.12 -3.54
N LEU A 151 -24.06 -4.11 -3.68
CA LEU A 151 -23.31 -3.09 -4.46
C LEU A 151 -23.61 -3.21 -5.96
N GLY A 152 -24.02 -4.39 -6.42
CA GLY A 152 -24.45 -4.62 -7.81
C GLY A 152 -25.66 -3.78 -8.23
N ALA A 153 -26.56 -3.50 -7.31
CA ALA A 153 -27.71 -2.64 -7.54
C ALA A 153 -27.31 -1.18 -7.86
N ASP A 154 -26.15 -0.77 -7.38
CA ASP A 154 -25.56 0.55 -7.61
C ASP A 154 -24.69 0.62 -8.88
N GLY A 155 -24.67 -0.42 -9.69
CA GLY A 155 -23.85 -0.48 -10.93
C GLY A 155 -22.37 -0.73 -10.68
N ILE A 156 -22.02 -1.31 -9.54
CA ILE A 156 -20.65 -1.74 -9.20
C ILE A 156 -20.58 -3.26 -9.40
N ALA A 157 -19.73 -3.72 -10.31
CA ALA A 157 -19.42 -5.12 -10.45
C ALA A 157 -18.29 -5.48 -9.48
N VAL A 158 -18.54 -6.47 -8.62
CA VAL A 158 -17.53 -6.98 -7.67
C VAL A 158 -17.36 -8.47 -7.94
N ASP A 159 -16.12 -8.87 -8.19
CA ASP A 159 -15.71 -10.26 -8.35
C ASP A 159 -14.82 -10.65 -7.18
N VAL A 160 -15.13 -11.75 -6.51
CA VAL A 160 -14.38 -12.26 -5.36
C VAL A 160 -13.88 -13.65 -5.73
N ALA A 161 -12.57 -13.86 -5.61
CA ALA A 161 -11.96 -15.12 -5.96
C ALA A 161 -10.82 -15.49 -4.99
N PRO A 162 -10.50 -16.79 -4.85
CA PRO A 162 -9.29 -17.18 -4.14
C PRO A 162 -8.05 -16.70 -4.88
N VAL A 163 -6.99 -16.35 -4.15
CA VAL A 163 -5.68 -16.12 -4.76
C VAL A 163 -5.10 -17.43 -5.21
N GLU A 164 -4.90 -17.58 -6.52
CA GLU A 164 -4.22 -18.74 -7.08
C GLU A 164 -2.72 -18.67 -6.75
N THR A 165 -2.28 -19.47 -5.81
CA THR A 165 -0.84 -19.65 -5.57
C THR A 165 -0.32 -20.62 -6.62
N LEU A 166 0.38 -20.10 -7.62
CA LEU A 166 1.16 -20.96 -8.52
C LEU A 166 2.27 -21.61 -7.70
N ILE A 167 2.04 -22.85 -7.27
CA ILE A 167 3.08 -23.69 -6.71
C ILE A 167 3.97 -24.10 -7.87
N GLY A 168 5.10 -23.42 -8.01
CA GLY A 168 6.16 -23.79 -8.97
C GLY A 168 7.16 -24.74 -8.33
#